data_e7ff0cee2a3f83880831b877a7f65989
#
_entry.id   e7ff0cee2a3f83880831b877a7f65989
#
_cell.length_a   1.000
_cell.length_b   1.000
_cell.length_c   1.000
_cell.angle_alpha   90.00
_cell.angle_beta   90.00
_cell.angle_gamma   90.00
#
_symmetry.space_group_name_H-M   'P 1'
#
loop_
_entity.id
_entity.type
_entity.pdbx_description
1 polymer ?
#
loop_
_entity_poly.entity_id
_entity_poly.type
_entity_poly.pdbx_seq_one_letter_code
_entity_poly.pdbx_strand_id
1 'polypeptide(L)'
;MVINEDQLIKDIAYSEDMNVATVRKVIKRMEYTIFDYLSFATPVENVTVKIIDGLSVESKHIPEKICKHPETQEEITAPSRLRCKPKITRYFNRKLNSNNT
;
A
#
# COMPACT_ATOMS: atom_id res chain seq x y z
N MET A 1 -2.38 2.74 -21.19
CA MET A 1 -3.26 1.58 -20.88
C MET A 1 -3.38 1.43 -19.38
N VAL A 2 -4.59 1.25 -18.90
CA VAL A 2 -4.82 1.04 -17.47
C VAL A 2 -5.43 -0.33 -17.26
N ILE A 3 -4.79 -1.13 -16.42
CA ILE A 3 -5.29 -2.45 -16.03
C ILE A 3 -5.83 -2.30 -14.60
N ASN A 4 -7.13 -2.43 -14.42
CA ASN A 4 -7.74 -2.31 -13.10
C ASN A 4 -7.76 -3.67 -12.37
N GLU A 5 -8.19 -3.62 -11.11
CA GLU A 5 -8.24 -4.81 -10.26
C GLU A 5 -9.16 -5.91 -10.82
N ASP A 6 -10.32 -5.53 -11.38
CA ASP A 6 -11.25 -6.50 -11.97
C ASP A 6 -10.61 -7.29 -13.11
N GLN A 7 -9.81 -6.62 -13.94
CA GLN A 7 -9.11 -7.28 -15.02
C GLN A 7 -8.05 -8.25 -14.50
N LEU A 8 -7.33 -7.84 -13.46
CA LEU A 8 -6.34 -8.72 -12.81
C LEU A 8 -7.02 -9.98 -12.25
N ILE A 9 -8.15 -9.79 -11.58
CA ILE A 9 -8.91 -10.90 -11.00
C ILE A 9 -9.37 -11.89 -12.08
N LYS A 10 -9.90 -11.38 -13.18
CA LYS A 10 -10.34 -12.22 -14.30
C LYS A 10 -9.19 -12.98 -14.93
N ASP A 11 -8.05 -12.32 -15.11
CA ASP A 11 -6.85 -12.94 -15.70
C ASP A 11 -6.32 -14.06 -14.80
N ILE A 12 -6.29 -13.84 -13.48
CA ILE A 12 -5.86 -14.86 -12.52
C ILE A 12 -6.84 -16.05 -12.54
N ALA A 13 -8.13 -15.77 -12.52
CA ALA A 13 -9.16 -16.82 -12.55
C ALA A 13 -9.03 -17.67 -13.80
N TYR A 14 -8.82 -17.05 -14.94
CA TYR A 14 -8.62 -17.76 -16.20
C TYR A 14 -7.34 -18.61 -16.18
N SER A 15 -6.23 -18.02 -15.74
CA SER A 15 -4.93 -18.70 -15.73
C SER A 15 -4.91 -19.91 -14.80
N GLU A 16 -5.60 -19.82 -13.66
CA GLU A 16 -5.62 -20.88 -12.64
C GLU A 16 -6.86 -21.77 -12.71
N ASP A 17 -7.68 -21.57 -13.72
CA ASP A 17 -8.95 -22.31 -13.90
C ASP A 17 -9.81 -22.26 -12.63
N MET A 18 -9.99 -21.05 -12.11
CA MET A 18 -10.75 -20.79 -10.90
C MET A 18 -11.96 -19.92 -11.17
N ASN A 19 -12.94 -19.98 -10.28
CA ASN A 19 -14.12 -19.13 -10.34
C ASN A 19 -13.74 -17.68 -10.03
N VAL A 20 -14.21 -16.73 -10.84
CA VAL A 20 -13.94 -15.29 -10.65
C VAL A 20 -14.38 -14.82 -9.27
N ALA A 21 -15.53 -15.25 -8.78
CA ALA A 21 -16.04 -14.87 -7.47
C ALA A 21 -15.12 -15.34 -6.34
N THR A 22 -14.54 -16.52 -6.46
CA THR A 22 -13.59 -17.06 -5.49
C THR A 22 -12.29 -16.23 -5.47
N VAL A 23 -11.75 -15.91 -6.64
CA VAL A 23 -10.53 -15.08 -6.75
C VAL A 23 -10.79 -13.70 -6.19
N ARG A 24 -11.92 -13.09 -6.52
CA ARG A 24 -12.29 -11.76 -6.00
C ARG A 24 -12.36 -11.76 -4.48
N LYS A 25 -12.94 -12.79 -3.88
CA LYS A 25 -13.03 -12.92 -2.44
C LYS A 25 -11.65 -12.99 -1.78
N VAL A 26 -10.72 -13.74 -2.35
CA VAL A 26 -9.34 -13.86 -1.84
C VAL A 26 -8.61 -12.52 -1.95
N ILE A 27 -8.70 -11.86 -3.10
CA ILE A 27 -8.02 -10.57 -3.33
C ILE A 27 -8.58 -9.50 -2.39
N LYS A 28 -9.89 -9.43 -2.20
CA LYS A 28 -10.49 -8.47 -1.27
C LYS A 28 -10.06 -8.75 0.17
N ARG A 29 -9.95 -10.01 0.55
CA ARG A 29 -9.45 -10.36 1.88
C ARG A 29 -7.98 -9.95 2.05
N MET A 30 -7.18 -10.10 1.02
CA MET A 30 -5.79 -9.64 1.03
C MET A 30 -5.72 -8.12 1.27
N GLU A 31 -6.55 -7.34 0.61
CA GLU A 31 -6.60 -5.88 0.80
C GLU A 31 -6.93 -5.52 2.25
N TYR A 32 -7.97 -6.11 2.83
CA TYR A 32 -8.32 -5.87 4.23
C TYR A 32 -7.19 -6.24 5.17
N THR A 33 -6.54 -7.36 4.93
CA THR A 33 -5.43 -7.81 5.76
C THR A 33 -4.25 -6.83 5.69
N ILE A 34 -3.94 -6.32 4.51
CA ILE A 34 -2.88 -5.31 4.32
C ILE A 34 -3.21 -4.05 5.11
N PHE A 35 -4.44 -3.54 5.02
CA PHE A 35 -4.85 -2.35 5.77
C PHE A 35 -4.78 -2.58 7.28
N ASP A 36 -5.19 -3.76 7.76
CA ASP A 36 -5.11 -4.09 9.17
C ASP A 36 -3.66 -4.01 9.69
N TYR A 37 -2.72 -4.61 8.97
CA TYR A 37 -1.31 -4.55 9.37
C TYR A 37 -0.76 -3.13 9.32
N LEU A 38 -1.09 -2.37 8.28
CA LEU A 38 -0.60 -0.99 8.14
C LEU A 38 -1.13 -0.08 9.26
N SER A 39 -2.28 -0.39 9.82
CA SER A 39 -2.86 0.39 10.93
C SER A 39 -2.12 0.23 12.25
N PHE A 40 -1.21 -0.76 12.36
CA PHE A 40 -0.46 -1.03 13.59
C PHE A 40 0.78 -0.17 13.77
N ALA A 41 1.07 0.74 12.86
CA ALA A 41 2.24 1.63 13.00
C ALA A 41 2.09 2.50 14.26
N THR A 42 3.18 2.60 15.03
CA THR A 42 3.24 3.38 16.27
C THR A 42 4.31 4.47 16.12
N PRO A 43 4.37 5.45 17.06
CA PRO A 43 5.42 6.47 17.01
C PRO A 43 6.83 5.91 17.06
N VAL A 44 7.02 4.70 17.59
CA VAL A 44 8.35 4.09 17.75
C VAL A 44 8.62 2.98 16.73
N GLU A 45 7.60 2.55 15.98
CA GLU A 45 7.76 1.42 15.05
C GLU A 45 6.91 1.63 13.78
N ASN A 46 7.56 1.57 12.63
CA ASN A 46 6.90 1.57 11.33
C ASN A 46 6.49 0.15 10.96
N VAL A 47 5.47 0.03 10.13
CA VAL A 47 5.03 -1.27 9.61
C VAL A 47 5.29 -1.30 8.10
N THR A 48 5.95 -2.36 7.64
CA THR A 48 6.19 -2.59 6.22
C THR A 48 5.50 -3.88 5.82
N VAL A 49 4.62 -3.80 4.82
CA VAL A 49 3.97 -4.97 4.23
C VAL A 49 4.52 -5.19 2.84
N LYS A 50 5.13 -6.36 2.62
CA LYS A 50 5.63 -6.76 1.30
C LYS A 50 4.50 -7.45 0.56
N ILE A 51 4.02 -6.83 -0.51
CA ILE A 51 2.86 -7.32 -1.27
C ILE A 51 3.30 -8.37 -2.28
N ILE A 52 4.31 -8.03 -3.07
CA ILE A 52 4.95 -8.95 -4.02
C ILE A 52 6.45 -8.71 -3.96
N ASP A 53 7.24 -9.58 -4.60
CA ASP A 53 8.70 -9.41 -4.63
C ASP A 53 9.07 -8.07 -5.26
N GLY A 54 9.71 -7.22 -4.50
CA GLY A 54 10.16 -5.92 -4.96
C GLY A 54 9.16 -4.78 -4.79
N LEU A 55 7.93 -5.06 -4.35
CA LEU A 55 6.92 -4.04 -4.11
C LEU A 55 6.40 -4.15 -2.68
N SER A 56 6.53 -3.09 -1.91
CA SER A 56 6.06 -3.04 -0.53
C SER A 56 5.38 -1.70 -0.24
N VAL A 57 4.63 -1.67 0.86
CA VAL A 57 4.01 -0.45 1.38
C VAL A 57 4.44 -0.28 2.82
N GLU A 58 4.91 0.91 3.17
CA GLU A 58 5.31 1.24 4.54
C GLU A 58 4.32 2.23 5.14
N SER A 59 3.89 1.95 6.36
CA SER A 59 3.07 2.83 7.16
C SER A 59 3.90 3.45 8.28
N LYS A 60 3.80 4.77 8.44
CA LYS A 60 4.52 5.52 9.46
C LYS A 60 3.53 6.35 10.26
N HIS A 61 3.65 6.31 11.58
CA HIS A 61 2.86 7.15 12.47
C HIS A 61 3.48 8.54 12.54
N ILE A 62 2.70 9.56 12.17
CA ILE A 62 3.10 10.96 12.27
C ILE A 62 2.43 11.52 13.52
N PRO A 63 3.23 11.97 14.53
CA PRO A 63 2.65 12.44 15.78
C PRO A 63 1.92 13.77 15.60
N GLU A 64 1.08 14.08 16.58
CA GLU A 64 0.42 15.36 16.67
C GLU A 64 1.44 16.48 16.69
N LYS A 65 1.17 17.55 15.96
CA LYS A 65 2.08 18.67 15.82
C LYS A 65 1.31 19.97 15.99
N ILE A 66 1.90 20.88 16.78
CA ILE A 66 1.36 22.23 16.98
C ILE A 66 2.15 23.18 16.09
N CYS A 67 1.44 23.88 15.20
CA CYS A 67 2.01 24.86 14.28
C CYS A 67 1.34 26.20 14.47
N LYS A 68 2.06 27.29 14.23
CA LYS A 68 1.50 28.64 14.23
C LYS A 68 1.07 29.02 12.80
N HIS A 69 -0.12 29.57 12.68
CA HIS A 69 -0.58 30.10 11.40
C HIS A 69 0.30 31.31 11.03
N PRO A 70 0.84 31.37 9.80
CA PRO A 70 1.78 32.44 9.44
C PRO A 70 1.16 33.87 9.44
N GLU A 71 -0.14 33.98 9.23
CA GLU A 71 -0.79 35.29 9.17
C GLU A 71 -1.38 35.74 10.51
N THR A 72 -2.02 34.82 11.25
CA THR A 72 -2.74 35.15 12.48
C THR A 72 -1.98 34.86 13.74
N GLN A 73 -0.88 34.12 13.67
CA GLN A 73 -0.09 33.65 14.82
C GLN A 73 -0.88 32.72 15.76
N GLU A 74 -2.04 32.26 15.33
CA GLU A 74 -2.83 31.28 16.10
C GLU A 74 -2.17 29.90 16.05
N GLU A 75 -2.24 29.19 17.18
CA GLU A 75 -1.77 27.81 17.24
C GLU A 75 -2.77 26.89 16.57
N ILE A 76 -2.30 26.10 15.60
CA ILE A 76 -3.09 25.10 14.91
C ILE A 76 -2.54 23.73 15.29
N THR A 77 -3.42 22.85 15.78
CA THR A 77 -3.03 21.49 16.12
C THR A 77 -3.31 20.59 14.93
N ALA A 78 -2.25 19.99 14.36
CA ALA A 78 -2.40 18.95 13.35
C ALA A 78 -2.52 17.60 14.09
N PRO A 79 -3.63 16.85 13.92
CA PRO A 79 -3.81 15.59 14.63
C PRO A 79 -2.79 14.53 14.17
N SER A 80 -2.53 13.54 15.01
CA SER A 80 -1.72 12.41 14.63
C SER A 80 -2.39 11.65 13.49
N ARG A 81 -1.58 11.09 12.59
CA ARG A 81 -2.08 10.37 11.41
C ARG A 81 -1.11 9.29 10.98
N LEU A 82 -1.61 8.37 10.20
CA LEU A 82 -0.78 7.36 9.54
C LEU A 82 -0.50 7.82 8.10
N ARG A 83 0.74 7.68 7.69
CA ARG A 83 1.17 8.00 6.32
C ARG A 83 1.74 6.75 5.66
N CYS A 84 1.22 6.41 4.50
CA CYS A 84 1.66 5.26 3.74
C CYS A 84 2.47 5.69 2.52
N LYS A 85 3.55 4.96 2.25
CA LYS A 85 4.39 5.17 1.07
C LYS A 85 4.64 3.84 0.38
N PRO A 86 4.49 3.77 -0.95
CA PRO A 86 4.90 2.60 -1.69
C PRO A 86 6.42 2.59 -1.88
N LYS A 87 7.00 1.40 -1.94
CA LYS A 87 8.43 1.22 -2.20
C LYS A 87 8.63 0.15 -3.25
N ILE A 88 9.42 0.47 -4.26
CA ILE A 88 9.79 -0.44 -5.34
C ILE A 88 11.30 -0.64 -5.29
N THR A 89 11.74 -1.89 -5.22
CA THR A 89 13.17 -2.20 -5.15
C THR A 89 13.79 -2.27 -6.54
N ARG A 90 15.14 -2.25 -6.59
CA ARG A 90 15.89 -2.45 -7.82
C ARG A 90 15.59 -3.80 -8.45
N TYR A 91 15.33 -4.80 -7.64
CA TYR A 91 14.98 -6.15 -8.10
C TYR A 91 13.76 -6.13 -9.02
N PHE A 92 12.73 -5.38 -8.65
CA PHE A 92 11.50 -5.26 -9.44
C PHE A 92 11.78 -4.68 -10.82
N ASN A 93 12.52 -3.57 -10.86
CA ASN A 93 12.91 -2.93 -12.13
C ASN A 93 13.81 -3.84 -12.98
N ARG A 94 14.74 -4.52 -12.33
CA ARG A 94 15.66 -5.44 -13.01
C ARG A 94 14.90 -6.61 -13.64
N LYS A 95 13.94 -7.17 -12.92
CA LYS A 95 13.12 -8.27 -13.41
C LYS A 95 12.29 -7.87 -14.64
N LEU A 96 11.69 -6.68 -14.60
CA LEU A 96 10.93 -6.16 -15.74
C LEU A 96 11.82 -5.99 -16.98
N ASN A 97 13.01 -5.46 -16.81
CA ASN A 97 13.92 -5.20 -17.92
C ASN A 97 14.54 -6.48 -18.49
N SER A 98 14.77 -7.49 -17.66
CA SER A 98 15.31 -8.77 -18.13
C SER A 98 14.32 -9.51 -19.03
N ASN A 99 13.03 -9.31 -18.84
CA ASN A 99 11.99 -9.92 -19.67
C ASN A 99 11.82 -9.22 -21.03
N ASN A 100 12.44 -8.07 -21.22
CA ASN A 100 12.34 -7.26 -22.45
C ASN A 100 13.55 -7.36 -23.37
N THR A 101 14.50 -8.23 -23.07
CA THR A 101 15.70 -8.42 -23.90
C THR A 101 15.54 -9.55 -24.91
#